data_042e22ca756f6f5d120b59cc8f8e4c5e
#
_entry.id   042e22ca756f6f5d120b59cc8f8e4c5e
#
_cell.length_a   1.000
_cell.length_b   1.000
_cell.length_c   1.000
_cell.angle_alpha   90.00
_cell.angle_beta   90.00
_cell.angle_gamma   90.00
#
_symmetry.space_group_name_H-M   'P 1'
#
loop_
_entity.id
_entity.type
_entity.pdbx_description
1 polymer ?
#
loop_
_entity_poly.entity_id
_entity_poly.type
_entity_poly.pdbx_seq_one_letter_code
_entity_poly.pdbx_strand_id
1 'polypeptide(L)'
;MTRVLVVGFLFIAVPAVVVVAVVWLLRKNHTGSRRLKAIPAGWRAIEGRVIGNKVETAVRTRVEDFDFYYPMVLFEYAVDGQRYTGAQGVDRAYGDEYRVKKILVEYPVGDAITVYYDPMKPEDAKLRMRS
;
A
#
# COMPACT_ATOMS: atom_id res chain seq x y z
N MET A 1 32.75 0.13 17.34
CA MET A 1 32.39 -1.12 16.69
C MET A 1 31.02 -1.63 17.13
N THR A 2 30.67 -1.56 18.41
CA THR A 2 29.34 -1.97 18.90
C THR A 2 28.16 -1.18 18.31
N ARG A 3 28.36 0.08 17.96
CA ARG A 3 27.33 0.91 17.35
C ARG A 3 26.94 0.47 15.92
N VAL A 4 27.89 -0.02 15.15
CA VAL A 4 27.66 -0.48 13.78
C VAL A 4 26.85 -1.77 13.77
N LEU A 5 27.11 -2.68 14.72
CA LEU A 5 26.35 -3.92 14.87
C LEU A 5 24.90 -3.66 15.30
N VAL A 6 24.66 -2.70 16.18
CA VAL A 6 23.32 -2.32 16.63
C VAL A 6 22.51 -1.69 15.49
N VAL A 7 23.14 -0.84 14.68
CA VAL A 7 22.50 -0.24 13.50
C VAL A 7 22.17 -1.32 12.47
N GLY A 8 23.07 -2.28 12.23
CA GLY A 8 22.81 -3.40 11.33
C GLY A 8 21.65 -4.27 11.80
N PHE A 9 21.54 -4.50 13.10
CA PHE A 9 20.43 -5.26 13.67
C PHE A 9 19.09 -4.53 13.51
N LEU A 10 19.06 -3.22 13.72
CA LEU A 10 17.87 -2.40 13.52
C LEU A 10 17.42 -2.40 12.05
N PHE A 11 18.35 -2.39 11.10
CA PHE A 11 18.04 -2.47 9.68
C PHE A 11 17.42 -3.81 9.28
N ILE A 12 17.75 -4.90 9.94
CA ILE A 12 17.20 -6.23 9.68
C ILE A 12 15.82 -6.38 10.34
N ALA A 13 15.62 -5.84 11.54
CA ALA A 13 14.36 -5.95 12.29
C ALA A 13 13.23 -5.12 11.66
N VAL A 14 13.52 -3.91 11.18
CA VAL A 14 12.52 -3.01 10.61
C VAL A 14 11.82 -3.59 9.36
N PRO A 15 12.50 -4.17 8.35
CA PRO A 15 11.84 -4.77 7.22
C PRO A 15 10.92 -5.94 7.58
N ALA A 16 11.30 -6.77 8.54
CA ALA A 16 10.49 -7.89 8.98
C ALA A 16 9.19 -7.43 9.64
N VAL A 17 9.22 -6.41 10.49
CA VAL A 17 8.05 -5.83 11.13
C VAL A 17 7.12 -5.19 10.08
N VAL A 18 7.67 -4.48 9.11
CA VAL A 18 6.90 -3.88 8.03
C VAL A 18 6.20 -4.94 7.19
N VAL A 19 6.87 -6.03 6.84
CA VAL A 19 6.29 -7.13 6.08
C VAL A 19 5.12 -7.78 6.83
N VAL A 20 5.27 -8.03 8.12
CA VAL A 20 4.21 -8.59 8.97
C VAL A 20 3.01 -7.64 9.04
N ALA A 21 3.26 -6.34 9.27
CA ALA A 21 2.21 -5.33 9.33
C ALA A 21 1.45 -5.22 7.99
N VAL A 22 2.16 -5.27 6.87
CA VAL A 22 1.59 -5.22 5.53
C VAL A 22 0.73 -6.46 5.26
N VAL A 23 1.19 -7.66 5.60
CA VAL A 23 0.41 -8.89 5.46
C VAL A 23 -0.86 -8.83 6.30
N TRP A 24 -0.77 -8.31 7.52
CA TRP A 24 -1.92 -8.17 8.41
C TRP A 24 -2.94 -7.16 7.85
N LEU A 25 -2.47 -6.01 7.34
CA LEU A 25 -3.32 -5.02 6.69
C LEU A 25 -4.02 -5.57 5.45
N LEU A 26 -3.32 -6.35 4.64
CA LEU A 26 -3.88 -6.99 3.46
C LEU A 26 -5.01 -7.95 3.82
N ARG A 27 -4.88 -8.70 4.91
CA ARG A 27 -5.94 -9.59 5.39
C ARG A 27 -7.15 -8.83 5.93
N LYS A 28 -6.92 -7.71 6.61
CA LYS A 28 -7.98 -6.89 7.20
C LYS A 28 -8.76 -6.12 6.14
N ASN A 29 -8.09 -5.65 5.10
CA ASN A 29 -8.68 -4.82 4.06
C ASN A 29 -9.26 -5.60 2.88
N HIS A 30 -9.21 -6.91 2.91
CA HIS A 30 -9.67 -7.74 1.80
C HIS A 30 -11.14 -7.53 1.45
N THR A 31 -11.93 -7.11 2.41
CA THR A 31 -13.37 -6.86 2.24
C THR A 31 -13.73 -5.41 1.93
N GLY A 32 -12.83 -4.45 2.18
CA GLY A 32 -13.13 -3.02 2.09
C GLY A 32 -12.59 -2.30 0.86
N SER A 33 -11.70 -2.93 0.10
CA SER A 33 -10.93 -2.23 -0.94
C SER A 33 -11.70 -1.90 -2.23
N ARG A 34 -12.93 -2.35 -2.35
CA ARG A 34 -13.68 -2.24 -3.61
C ARG A 34 -14.31 -0.87 -3.89
N ARG A 35 -14.28 0.07 -2.95
CA ARG A 35 -15.02 1.32 -3.09
C ARG A 35 -14.26 2.59 -2.70
N LEU A 36 -12.95 2.58 -2.76
CA LEU A 36 -12.17 3.77 -2.44
C LEU A 36 -12.10 4.71 -3.64
N LYS A 37 -13.22 5.36 -3.98
CA LYS A 37 -13.30 6.23 -5.16
C LYS A 37 -12.88 7.67 -4.88
N ALA A 38 -12.96 8.14 -3.65
CA ALA A 38 -12.66 9.52 -3.33
C ALA A 38 -12.02 9.63 -1.94
N ILE A 39 -11.17 10.64 -1.78
CA ILE A 39 -10.62 10.99 -0.49
C ILE A 39 -11.71 11.71 0.30
N PRO A 40 -12.06 11.25 1.52
CA PRO A 40 -13.08 11.93 2.33
C PRO A 40 -12.69 13.36 2.65
N ALA A 41 -13.70 14.23 2.77
CA ALA A 41 -13.47 15.61 3.19
C ALA A 41 -12.87 15.67 4.60
N GLY A 42 -11.95 16.59 4.82
CA GLY A 42 -11.28 16.75 6.10
C GLY A 42 -10.04 15.89 6.31
N TRP A 43 -9.76 14.96 5.41
CA TRP A 43 -8.52 14.19 5.44
C TRP A 43 -7.35 15.06 5.03
N ARG A 44 -6.20 14.79 5.62
CA ARG A 44 -4.97 15.57 5.40
C ARG A 44 -4.02 14.82 4.49
N ALA A 45 -3.32 15.58 3.65
CA ALA A 45 -2.26 15.05 2.81
C ALA A 45 -0.93 15.07 3.55
N ILE A 46 -0.16 14.00 3.43
CA ILE A 46 1.20 13.90 3.95
C ILE A 46 2.06 13.13 2.96
N GLU A 47 3.34 13.45 2.94
CA GLU A 47 4.28 12.70 2.11
C GLU A 47 4.59 11.36 2.77
N GLY A 48 4.40 10.29 2.01
CA GLY A 48 4.79 8.94 2.39
C GLY A 48 5.79 8.38 1.40
N ARG A 49 6.07 7.11 1.53
CA ARG A 49 7.02 6.40 0.68
C ARG A 49 6.44 5.06 0.27
N VAL A 50 6.67 4.69 -0.98
CA VAL A 50 6.35 3.35 -1.47
C VAL A 50 7.35 2.37 -0.88
N ILE A 51 6.86 1.35 -0.18
CA ILE A 51 7.68 0.29 0.43
C ILE A 51 7.54 -1.04 -0.30
N GLY A 52 6.57 -1.16 -1.19
CA GLY A 52 6.37 -2.34 -2.00
C GLY A 52 5.31 -2.12 -3.05
N ASN A 53 5.34 -2.94 -4.08
CA ASN A 53 4.29 -3.00 -5.08
C ASN A 53 4.12 -4.44 -5.53
N LYS A 54 2.92 -4.81 -5.92
CA LYS A 54 2.67 -6.16 -6.44
C LYS A 54 1.41 -6.20 -7.29
N VAL A 55 1.34 -7.22 -8.12
CA VAL A 55 0.13 -7.59 -8.83
C VAL A 55 -0.72 -8.43 -7.89
N GLU A 56 -1.94 -8.01 -7.65
CA GLU A 56 -2.91 -8.75 -6.84
C GLU A 56 -3.99 -9.34 -7.75
N THR A 57 -4.45 -10.53 -7.42
CA THR A 57 -5.51 -11.19 -8.16
C THR A 57 -6.86 -10.86 -7.54
N ALA A 58 -7.77 -10.35 -8.37
CA ALA A 58 -9.16 -10.16 -7.97
C ALA A 58 -9.91 -11.47 -8.23
N VAL A 59 -10.25 -12.20 -7.18
CA VAL A 59 -11.00 -13.45 -7.29
C VAL A 59 -12.48 -13.11 -7.45
N ARG A 60 -13.05 -13.46 -8.61
CA ARG A 60 -14.50 -13.48 -8.78
C ARG A 60 -15.01 -14.91 -8.62
N THR A 61 -15.96 -15.08 -7.74
CA THR A 61 -16.50 -16.37 -7.33
C THR A 61 -17.49 -16.99 -8.29
N ARG A 62 -17.64 -16.52 -9.52
CA ARG A 62 -18.63 -17.09 -10.45
C ARG A 62 -18.05 -17.34 -11.84
N VAL A 63 -18.14 -18.60 -12.24
CA VAL A 63 -18.34 -19.17 -13.60
C VAL A 63 -17.48 -18.60 -14.74
N GLU A 64 -16.74 -17.53 -14.52
CA GLU A 64 -15.84 -16.97 -15.53
C GLU A 64 -14.43 -17.45 -15.27
N ASP A 65 -13.89 -18.17 -16.23
CA ASP A 65 -12.52 -18.67 -16.25
C ASP A 65 -11.50 -17.53 -16.42
N PHE A 66 -11.86 -16.29 -16.10
CA PHE A 66 -10.99 -15.13 -16.26
C PHE A 66 -10.53 -14.61 -14.92
N ASP A 67 -9.21 -14.60 -14.73
CA ASP A 67 -8.60 -13.89 -13.64
C ASP A 67 -8.45 -12.42 -13.99
N PHE A 68 -8.75 -11.57 -13.02
CA PHE A 68 -8.47 -10.14 -13.10
C PHE A 68 -7.35 -9.79 -12.15
N TYR A 69 -6.53 -8.85 -12.55
CA TYR A 69 -5.37 -8.39 -11.80
C TYR A 69 -5.45 -6.90 -11.56
N TYR A 70 -4.99 -6.45 -10.43
CA TYR A 70 -4.93 -5.02 -10.13
C TYR A 70 -3.61 -4.65 -9.45
N PRO A 71 -3.16 -3.37 -9.64
CA PRO A 71 -1.91 -2.92 -9.03
C PRO A 71 -2.13 -2.57 -7.57
N MET A 72 -1.38 -3.23 -6.68
CA MET A 72 -1.37 -2.98 -5.25
C MET A 72 -0.09 -2.26 -4.87
N VAL A 73 -0.22 -1.14 -4.16
CA VAL A 73 0.91 -0.37 -3.65
C VAL A 73 0.90 -0.43 -2.13
N LEU A 74 2.05 -0.73 -1.57
CA LEU A 74 2.32 -0.74 -0.15
C LEU A 74 3.09 0.53 0.18
N PHE A 75 2.66 1.25 1.20
CA PHE A 75 3.24 2.54 1.55
C PHE A 75 3.39 2.72 3.04
N GLU A 76 4.31 3.59 3.42
CA GLU A 76 4.49 4.04 4.80
C GLU A 76 4.38 5.55 4.88
N TYR A 77 3.97 6.04 6.04
CA TYR A 77 3.88 7.46 6.34
C TYR A 77 4.03 7.67 7.84
N ALA A 78 4.37 8.89 8.25
CA ALA A 78 4.50 9.23 9.66
C ALA A 78 3.60 10.41 9.99
N VAL A 79 2.87 10.30 11.10
CA VAL A 79 2.02 11.36 11.65
C VAL A 79 2.42 11.59 13.10
N ASP A 80 2.81 12.81 13.44
CA ASP A 80 3.24 13.18 14.79
C ASP A 80 4.32 12.26 15.35
N GLY A 81 5.28 11.88 14.51
CA GLY A 81 6.40 11.01 14.88
C GLY A 81 6.09 9.52 14.93
N GLN A 82 4.84 9.12 14.73
CA GLN A 82 4.46 7.71 14.67
C GLN A 82 4.36 7.23 13.24
N ARG A 83 4.93 6.06 12.97
CA ARG A 83 4.91 5.45 11.63
C ARG A 83 3.70 4.54 11.46
N TYR A 84 3.12 4.64 10.27
CA TYR A 84 2.02 3.80 9.84
C TYR A 84 2.33 3.20 8.47
N THR A 85 1.72 2.07 8.19
CA THR A 85 1.79 1.41 6.89
C THR A 85 0.39 1.20 6.35
N GLY A 86 0.28 1.16 5.04
CA GLY A 86 -0.98 0.87 4.36
C GLY A 86 -0.75 0.12 3.07
N ALA A 87 -1.83 -0.43 2.53
CA ALA A 87 -1.83 -1.10 1.25
C ALA A 87 -3.11 -0.73 0.51
N GLN A 88 -2.98 -0.39 -0.77
CA GLN A 88 -4.14 0.01 -1.57
C GLN A 88 -3.94 -0.29 -3.04
N GLY A 89 -5.01 -0.73 -3.70
CA GLY A 89 -5.07 -0.77 -5.16
C GLY A 89 -5.14 0.64 -5.73
N VAL A 90 -4.25 0.98 -6.66
CA VAL A 90 -4.13 2.34 -7.22
C VAL A 90 -4.78 2.50 -8.57
N ASP A 91 -5.31 1.43 -9.13
CA ASP A 91 -6.04 1.42 -10.40
C ASP A 91 -7.07 0.28 -10.38
N ARG A 92 -7.92 0.29 -11.40
CA ARG A 92 -8.91 -0.78 -11.58
C ARG A 92 -8.24 -2.12 -11.88
N ALA A 93 -9.04 -3.18 -11.88
CA ALA A 93 -8.59 -4.50 -12.29
C ALA A 93 -8.59 -4.63 -13.84
N TYR A 94 -7.61 -5.37 -14.33
CA TYR A 94 -7.43 -5.67 -15.75
C TYR A 94 -7.32 -7.17 -15.96
N GLY A 95 -7.75 -7.65 -17.11
CA GLY A 95 -7.59 -9.06 -17.49
C GLY A 95 -6.18 -9.44 -17.89
N ASP A 96 -5.28 -8.48 -18.05
CA ASP A 96 -3.90 -8.67 -18.47
C ASP A 96 -2.94 -8.26 -17.35
N GLU A 97 -2.23 -9.25 -16.81
CA GLU A 97 -1.23 -9.04 -15.76
C GLU A 97 -0.09 -8.11 -16.21
N TYR A 98 0.31 -8.19 -17.46
CA TYR A 98 1.37 -7.35 -18.01
C TYR A 98 1.00 -5.87 -17.95
N ARG A 99 -0.25 -5.54 -18.19
CA ARG A 99 -0.75 -4.18 -18.10
C ARG A 99 -0.66 -3.62 -16.68
N VAL A 100 -0.94 -4.46 -15.70
CA VAL A 100 -0.82 -4.11 -14.28
C VAL A 100 0.65 -3.88 -13.91
N LYS A 101 1.56 -4.71 -14.41
CA LYS A 101 2.99 -4.53 -14.20
C LYS A 101 3.51 -3.20 -14.76
N LYS A 102 3.00 -2.78 -15.91
CA LYS A 102 3.32 -1.47 -16.48
C LYS A 102 2.88 -0.30 -15.59
N ILE A 103 1.72 -0.41 -14.98
CA ILE A 103 1.22 0.60 -14.05
C ILE A 103 2.13 0.67 -12.82
N LEU A 104 2.56 -0.46 -12.30
CA LEU A 104 3.42 -0.54 -11.12
C LEU A 104 4.81 0.08 -11.33
N VAL A 105 5.26 0.21 -12.57
CA VAL A 105 6.52 0.92 -12.88
C VAL A 105 6.45 2.38 -12.44
N GLU A 106 5.27 2.97 -12.37
CA GLU A 106 5.07 4.34 -11.89
C GLU A 106 5.12 4.46 -10.36
N TYR A 107 5.16 3.34 -9.65
CA TYR A 107 5.20 3.29 -8.19
C TYR A 107 6.43 2.49 -7.71
N PRO A 108 7.65 2.93 -8.07
CA PRO A 108 8.84 2.18 -7.65
C PRO A 108 9.06 2.27 -6.15
N VAL A 109 9.57 1.20 -5.57
CA VAL A 109 9.91 1.16 -4.15
C VAL A 109 10.94 2.24 -3.82
N GLY A 110 10.68 2.99 -2.77
CA GLY A 110 11.52 4.09 -2.33
C GLY A 110 11.03 5.47 -2.78
N ASP A 111 10.12 5.55 -3.75
CA ASP A 111 9.59 6.83 -4.22
C ASP A 111 8.66 7.47 -3.21
N ALA A 112 8.67 8.80 -3.21
CA ALA A 112 7.71 9.59 -2.45
C ALA A 112 6.31 9.44 -3.07
N ILE A 113 5.31 9.40 -2.21
CA ILE A 113 3.92 9.32 -2.61
C ILE A 113 3.07 10.16 -1.65
N THR A 114 2.02 10.78 -2.17
CA THR A 114 1.09 11.53 -1.32
C THR A 114 0.08 10.58 -0.68
N VAL A 115 0.05 10.58 0.64
CA VAL A 115 -0.87 9.79 1.44
C VAL A 115 -1.90 10.71 2.07
N TYR A 116 -3.16 10.33 2.03
CA TYR A 116 -4.25 11.06 2.68
C TYR A 116 -4.70 10.25 3.90
N TYR A 117 -4.69 10.87 5.06
CA TYR A 117 -5.04 10.18 6.31
C TYR A 117 -6.14 10.91 7.06
N ASP A 118 -6.90 10.17 7.84
CA ASP A 118 -7.91 10.71 8.74
C ASP A 118 -7.21 11.30 9.98
N PRO A 119 -7.30 12.62 10.23
CA PRO A 119 -6.67 13.21 11.41
C PRO A 119 -7.24 12.70 12.73
N MET A 120 -8.47 12.20 12.74
CA MET A 120 -9.09 11.60 13.92
C MET A 120 -8.65 10.15 14.13
N LYS A 121 -8.17 9.48 13.08
CA LYS A 121 -7.74 8.09 13.09
C LYS A 121 -6.58 7.91 12.13
N PRO A 122 -5.34 8.31 12.52
CA PRO A 122 -4.20 8.39 11.59
C PRO A 122 -3.82 7.07 10.92
N GLU A 123 -4.21 5.92 11.48
CA GLU A 123 -3.99 4.62 10.84
C GLU A 123 -4.87 4.40 9.60
N ASP A 124 -5.94 5.17 9.44
CA ASP A 124 -6.76 5.15 8.24
C ASP A 124 -6.16 6.10 7.20
N ALA A 125 -5.70 5.54 6.11
CA ALA A 125 -5.05 6.30 5.05
C ALA A 125 -5.40 5.73 3.68
N LYS A 126 -5.38 6.61 2.69
CA LYS A 126 -5.68 6.27 1.30
C LYS A 126 -4.71 6.96 0.35
N LEU A 127 -4.50 6.31 -0.79
CA LEU A 127 -3.86 6.93 -1.94
C LEU A 127 -4.92 7.36 -2.94
N ARG A 128 -4.60 8.38 -3.73
CA ARG A 128 -5.48 8.79 -4.82
C ARG A 128 -5.46 7.72 -5.93
N MET A 129 -6.64 7.29 -6.36
CA MET A 129 -6.74 6.37 -7.47
C MET A 129 -6.35 7.06 -8.78
N ARG A 130 -5.73 6.31 -9.67
CA ARG A 130 -5.51 6.78 -11.05
C ARG A 130 -6.85 6.95 -11.75
N SER A 131 -6.94 7.99 -12.49
CA SER A 131 -8.10 8.27 -13.35
C SER A 131 -7.87 7.78 -14.77
#